data_bd21804076a96806a810c6b22f0eef79
#
_entry.id   bd21804076a96806a810c6b22f0eef79
#
_cell.length_a   1.000
_cell.length_b   1.000
_cell.length_c   1.000
_cell.angle_alpha   90.00
_cell.angle_beta   90.00
_cell.angle_gamma   90.00
#
_symmetry.space_group_name_H-M   'P 1'
#
loop_
_entity.id
_entity.type
_entity.pdbx_description
1 polymer ?
#
loop_
_entity_poly.entity_id
_entity_poly.type
_entity_poly.pdbx_seq_one_letter_code
_entity_poly.pdbx_strand_id
1 'polypeptide(L)'
;MTIADVLEGRARWHVQQGDCLDVVRAMPDACVDALVTDPPAGIGFMGKGWDSDKGGRDAWIAWLAERMREAYRVMKPGAHGLVWALPRTSHWTAMALEDAGFEVRDVVSHLFGSGFPKSLDISKAVDKLAGAERPVIKARTMTQGGGSALEMRIGPVREVSADITAPATAAAAAALQGWGTALKPACEFWFLIRKPMSTSIARNVLEHGTGALNIDGCRVPHASSKDLETHAAGVAAIKARGGSMDNSWKNTSDLAGASDVTAAGRWPSHLLLSHALGCELVGTRKVKAAPAWNDNRPPSLFTGAETSPVHHTDGDGVETVDDWRCVDGCP
;
A
#
# COMPACT_ATOMS: atom_id res chain seq x y z
N MET A 1 31.34 -13.50 3.82
CA MET A 1 30.22 -12.96 4.63
C MET A 1 29.02 -13.84 4.36
N THR A 2 28.43 -14.39 5.38
CA THR A 2 27.33 -15.38 5.32
C THR A 2 26.13 -14.92 6.13
N ILE A 3 24.97 -15.59 6.00
CA ILE A 3 23.81 -15.37 6.87
C ILE A 3 24.21 -15.57 8.34
N ALA A 4 25.02 -16.59 8.65
CA ALA A 4 25.48 -16.83 10.01
C ALA A 4 26.27 -15.64 10.58
N ASP A 5 27.10 -14.97 9.76
CA ASP A 5 27.82 -13.78 10.23
C ASP A 5 26.88 -12.63 10.61
N VAL A 6 25.71 -12.51 9.95
CA VAL A 6 24.69 -11.51 10.31
C VAL A 6 23.98 -11.91 11.59
N LEU A 7 23.56 -13.16 11.71
CA LEU A 7 22.86 -13.68 12.90
C LEU A 7 23.70 -13.61 14.17
N GLU A 8 25.02 -13.72 14.04
CA GLU A 8 25.98 -13.62 15.15
C GLU A 8 26.52 -12.19 15.36
N GLY A 9 26.00 -11.19 14.62
CA GLY A 9 26.37 -9.79 14.75
C GLY A 9 27.75 -9.42 14.18
N ARG A 10 28.41 -10.32 13.47
CA ARG A 10 29.71 -10.07 12.82
C ARG A 10 29.57 -9.28 11.52
N ALA A 11 28.37 -9.26 10.91
CA ALA A 11 28.08 -8.49 9.73
C ALA A 11 26.72 -7.76 9.90
N ARG A 12 26.59 -6.61 9.24
CA ARG A 12 25.35 -5.83 9.31
C ARG A 12 24.28 -6.31 8.32
N TRP A 13 24.69 -6.92 7.21
CA TRP A 13 23.80 -7.41 6.18
C TRP A 13 24.46 -8.48 5.34
N HIS A 14 23.65 -9.26 4.65
CA HIS A 14 24.07 -10.24 3.65
C HIS A 14 23.02 -10.29 2.54
N VAL A 15 23.48 -10.48 1.30
CA VAL A 15 22.61 -10.74 0.15
C VAL A 15 22.86 -12.16 -0.34
N GLN A 16 21.82 -12.97 -0.36
CA GLN A 16 21.86 -14.36 -0.80
C GLN A 16 21.02 -14.51 -2.07
N GLN A 17 21.66 -14.90 -3.19
CA GLN A 17 20.94 -15.31 -4.38
C GLN A 17 20.55 -16.78 -4.29
N GLY A 18 19.30 -17.09 -4.63
CA GLY A 18 18.81 -18.47 -4.64
C GLY A 18 17.29 -18.54 -4.54
N ASP A 19 16.73 -19.76 -4.53
CA ASP A 19 15.32 -19.97 -4.14
C ASP A 19 15.16 -19.61 -2.67
N CYS A 20 14.23 -18.72 -2.38
CA CYS A 20 14.01 -18.24 -1.01
C CYS A 20 13.65 -19.37 -0.04
N LEU A 21 12.96 -20.42 -0.52
CA LEU A 21 12.59 -21.57 0.30
C LEU A 21 13.82 -22.33 0.78
N ASP A 22 14.79 -22.58 -0.10
CA ASP A 22 16.03 -23.28 0.25
C ASP A 22 16.88 -22.45 1.20
N VAL A 23 16.97 -21.14 0.95
CA VAL A 23 17.72 -20.21 1.79
C VAL A 23 17.12 -20.15 3.19
N VAL A 24 15.80 -19.99 3.31
CA VAL A 24 15.15 -19.88 4.61
C VAL A 24 15.16 -21.22 5.37
N ARG A 25 15.04 -22.37 4.69
CA ARG A 25 15.16 -23.69 5.30
C ARG A 25 16.50 -23.93 5.99
N ALA A 26 17.57 -23.33 5.46
CA ALA A 26 18.90 -23.41 6.05
C ALA A 26 19.09 -22.51 7.29
N MET A 27 18.15 -21.61 7.59
CA MET A 27 18.24 -20.70 8.74
C MET A 27 17.74 -21.37 10.03
N PRO A 28 18.27 -21.00 11.22
CA PRO A 28 17.76 -21.45 12.49
C PRO A 28 16.31 -21.01 12.76
N ASP A 29 15.62 -21.71 13.65
CA ASP A 29 14.32 -21.31 14.15
C ASP A 29 14.41 -20.01 14.95
N ALA A 30 13.37 -19.18 14.91
CA ALA A 30 13.20 -17.99 15.74
C ALA A 30 14.42 -17.05 15.77
N CYS A 31 15.05 -16.83 14.62
CA CYS A 31 16.25 -15.99 14.48
C CYS A 31 15.98 -14.62 13.82
N VAL A 32 14.77 -14.38 13.30
CA VAL A 32 14.41 -13.18 12.52
C VAL A 32 13.41 -12.33 13.29
N ASP A 33 13.68 -11.02 13.39
CA ASP A 33 12.84 -10.06 14.12
C ASP A 33 11.69 -9.49 13.30
N ALA A 34 11.84 -9.42 11.97
CA ALA A 34 10.82 -8.89 11.05
C ALA A 34 10.96 -9.48 9.66
N LEU A 35 9.86 -9.47 8.90
CA LEU A 35 9.80 -9.90 7.50
C LEU A 35 9.27 -8.76 6.62
N VAL A 36 9.94 -8.49 5.51
CA VAL A 36 9.37 -7.69 4.40
C VAL A 36 9.59 -8.47 3.11
N THR A 37 8.51 -8.74 2.39
CA THR A 37 8.59 -9.55 1.17
C THR A 37 7.58 -9.13 0.11
N ASP A 38 7.98 -9.28 -1.16
CA ASP A 38 7.16 -9.04 -2.35
C ASP A 38 7.07 -10.37 -3.13
N PRO A 39 6.09 -11.24 -2.80
CA PRO A 39 5.90 -12.49 -3.50
C PRO A 39 5.28 -12.28 -4.87
N PRO A 40 5.45 -13.24 -5.82
CA PRO A 40 4.75 -13.22 -7.10
C PRO A 40 3.23 -13.04 -6.94
N ALA A 41 2.60 -12.29 -7.84
CA ALA A 41 1.17 -11.99 -7.78
C ALA A 41 0.25 -13.11 -8.29
N GLY A 42 0.81 -14.12 -8.96
CA GLY A 42 0.04 -15.24 -9.54
C GLY A 42 -0.80 -14.86 -10.76
N ILE A 43 -0.37 -13.85 -11.52
CA ILE A 43 -1.11 -13.35 -12.68
C ILE A 43 -0.44 -13.63 -14.02
N GLY A 44 0.68 -14.37 -14.01
CA GLY A 44 1.47 -14.63 -15.21
C GLY A 44 2.06 -13.36 -15.82
N PHE A 45 2.59 -12.47 -14.99
CA PHE A 45 3.12 -11.18 -15.41
C PHE A 45 4.08 -11.33 -16.60
N MET A 46 3.78 -10.65 -17.71
CA MET A 46 4.55 -10.71 -18.97
C MET A 46 4.77 -12.16 -19.51
N GLY A 47 3.89 -13.10 -19.18
CA GLY A 47 4.03 -14.52 -19.56
C GLY A 47 5.16 -15.24 -18.85
N LYS A 48 5.67 -14.69 -17.75
CA LYS A 48 6.80 -15.28 -17.00
C LYS A 48 6.31 -16.41 -16.10
N GLY A 49 6.95 -17.58 -16.19
CA GLY A 49 6.57 -18.75 -15.42
C GLY A 49 6.73 -18.59 -13.90
N TRP A 50 7.64 -17.72 -13.44
CA TRP A 50 7.82 -17.46 -12.01
C TRP A 50 6.58 -16.80 -11.37
N ASP A 51 5.82 -15.99 -12.13
CA ASP A 51 4.57 -15.35 -11.68
C ASP A 51 3.31 -16.09 -12.15
N SER A 52 3.42 -17.38 -12.53
CA SER A 52 2.24 -18.17 -12.87
C SER A 52 1.35 -18.40 -11.65
N ASP A 53 0.08 -18.71 -11.89
CA ASP A 53 -0.89 -19.10 -10.85
C ASP A 53 -0.68 -20.54 -10.35
N LYS A 54 0.42 -21.19 -10.75
CA LYS A 54 0.81 -22.55 -10.36
C LYS A 54 -0.22 -23.63 -10.73
N GLY A 55 -1.16 -23.33 -11.59
CA GLY A 55 -2.25 -24.24 -11.98
C GLY A 55 -3.60 -23.86 -11.37
N GLY A 56 -3.72 -22.65 -10.87
CA GLY A 56 -4.95 -22.06 -10.35
C GLY A 56 -4.85 -21.56 -8.92
N ARG A 57 -5.93 -20.94 -8.45
CA ARG A 57 -6.03 -20.29 -7.14
C ARG A 57 -5.48 -21.14 -5.99
N ASP A 58 -6.00 -22.35 -5.83
CA ASP A 58 -5.69 -23.18 -4.65
C ASP A 58 -4.24 -23.69 -4.69
N ALA A 59 -3.73 -23.99 -5.88
CA ALA A 59 -2.33 -24.38 -6.07
C ALA A 59 -1.39 -23.22 -5.76
N TRP A 60 -1.76 -21.99 -6.15
CA TRP A 60 -0.98 -20.80 -5.83
C TRP A 60 -0.97 -20.48 -4.33
N ILE A 61 -2.14 -20.58 -3.66
CA ILE A 61 -2.26 -20.41 -2.20
C ILE A 61 -1.36 -21.42 -1.48
N ALA A 62 -1.45 -22.70 -1.85
CA ALA A 62 -0.63 -23.76 -1.24
C ALA A 62 0.87 -23.53 -1.46
N TRP A 63 1.26 -23.08 -2.67
CA TRP A 63 2.64 -22.76 -3.02
C TRP A 63 3.18 -21.62 -2.18
N LEU A 64 2.42 -20.53 -1.99
CA LEU A 64 2.85 -19.41 -1.14
C LEU A 64 2.86 -19.82 0.32
N ALA A 65 1.84 -20.52 0.80
CA ALA A 65 1.74 -20.99 2.19
C ALA A 65 2.93 -21.86 2.60
N GLU A 66 3.46 -22.70 1.71
CA GLU A 66 4.68 -23.49 1.98
C GLU A 66 5.87 -22.58 2.33
N ARG A 67 6.10 -21.53 1.54
CA ARG A 67 7.18 -20.57 1.75
C ARG A 67 6.99 -19.75 3.01
N MET A 68 5.75 -19.35 3.24
CA MET A 68 5.39 -18.59 4.43
C MET A 68 5.47 -19.41 5.72
N ARG A 69 5.28 -20.75 5.69
CA ARG A 69 5.53 -21.63 6.84
C ARG A 69 7.00 -21.65 7.25
N GLU A 70 7.92 -21.64 6.28
CA GLU A 70 9.33 -21.52 6.59
C GLU A 70 9.69 -20.14 7.13
N ALA A 71 9.12 -19.07 6.55
CA ALA A 71 9.25 -17.72 7.12
C ALA A 71 8.70 -17.67 8.56
N TYR A 72 7.54 -18.29 8.81
CA TYR A 72 6.97 -18.41 10.16
C TYR A 72 7.92 -19.13 11.12
N ARG A 73 8.56 -20.22 10.70
CA ARG A 73 9.50 -20.98 11.52
C ARG A 73 10.67 -20.11 11.98
N VAL A 74 11.29 -19.38 11.05
CA VAL A 74 12.49 -18.56 11.36
C VAL A 74 12.18 -17.25 12.06
N MET A 75 10.96 -16.74 11.99
CA MET A 75 10.56 -15.53 12.72
C MET A 75 10.41 -15.82 14.22
N LYS A 76 10.83 -14.87 15.06
CA LYS A 76 10.62 -14.92 16.50
C LYS A 76 9.13 -14.84 16.87
N PRO A 77 8.68 -15.40 18.02
CA PRO A 77 7.33 -15.19 18.51
C PRO A 77 6.98 -13.70 18.56
N GLY A 78 5.81 -13.30 18.07
CA GLY A 78 5.40 -11.89 18.03
C GLY A 78 6.03 -11.03 16.93
N ALA A 79 6.98 -11.54 16.18
CA ALA A 79 7.59 -10.81 15.06
C ALA A 79 6.53 -10.43 14.02
N HIS A 80 6.62 -9.19 13.51
CA HIS A 80 5.74 -8.67 12.49
C HIS A 80 6.33 -8.81 11.09
N GLY A 81 5.48 -8.79 10.08
CA GLY A 81 5.91 -8.73 8.68
C GLY A 81 5.00 -7.86 7.84
N LEU A 82 5.55 -7.40 6.71
CA LEU A 82 4.81 -6.77 5.63
C LEU A 82 4.95 -7.63 4.38
N VAL A 83 3.81 -8.08 3.85
CA VAL A 83 3.75 -8.93 2.65
C VAL A 83 2.95 -8.22 1.58
N TRP A 84 3.61 -7.92 0.47
CA TRP A 84 2.99 -7.27 -0.67
C TRP A 84 1.92 -8.15 -1.30
N ALA A 85 0.87 -7.52 -1.82
CA ALA A 85 -0.18 -8.20 -2.55
C ALA A 85 -0.82 -7.30 -3.61
N LEU A 86 -0.95 -7.83 -4.81
CA LEU A 86 -1.71 -7.16 -5.85
C LEU A 86 -3.20 -7.12 -5.46
N PRO A 87 -3.91 -5.98 -5.53
CA PRO A 87 -5.33 -5.88 -5.12
C PRO A 87 -6.23 -6.97 -5.70
N ARG A 88 -6.01 -7.37 -6.96
CA ARG A 88 -6.81 -8.40 -7.65
C ARG A 88 -6.71 -9.80 -7.02
N THR A 89 -5.52 -10.15 -6.51
CA THR A 89 -5.22 -11.46 -5.91
C THR A 89 -4.87 -11.39 -4.43
N SER A 90 -5.06 -10.23 -3.80
CA SER A 90 -4.70 -10.00 -2.38
C SER A 90 -5.35 -10.99 -1.42
N HIS A 91 -6.59 -11.39 -1.69
CA HIS A 91 -7.29 -12.39 -0.91
C HIS A 91 -6.63 -13.78 -0.95
N TRP A 92 -5.94 -14.14 -2.06
CA TRP A 92 -5.13 -15.37 -2.11
C TRP A 92 -3.91 -15.26 -1.20
N THR A 93 -3.26 -14.09 -1.22
CA THR A 93 -2.12 -13.83 -0.33
C THR A 93 -2.53 -13.92 1.13
N ALA A 94 -3.64 -13.28 1.53
CA ALA A 94 -4.15 -13.34 2.89
C ALA A 94 -4.42 -14.79 3.34
N MET A 95 -5.10 -15.58 2.51
CA MET A 95 -5.36 -17.00 2.80
C MET A 95 -4.07 -17.80 2.98
N ALA A 96 -3.08 -17.60 2.10
CA ALA A 96 -1.80 -18.30 2.22
C ALA A 96 -1.05 -17.94 3.50
N LEU A 97 -1.17 -16.69 3.97
CA LEU A 97 -0.57 -16.23 5.23
C LEU A 97 -1.25 -16.86 6.45
N GLU A 98 -2.58 -16.94 6.46
CA GLU A 98 -3.33 -17.61 7.52
C GLU A 98 -3.09 -19.12 7.52
N ASP A 99 -3.05 -19.77 6.34
CA ASP A 99 -2.70 -21.17 6.18
C ASP A 99 -1.27 -21.51 6.64
N ALA A 100 -0.37 -20.52 6.59
CA ALA A 100 0.98 -20.64 7.13
C ALA A 100 1.05 -20.45 8.65
N GLY A 101 -0.03 -20.00 9.30
CA GLY A 101 -0.15 -19.82 10.74
C GLY A 101 0.01 -18.38 11.24
N PHE A 102 0.15 -17.40 10.35
CA PHE A 102 0.22 -16.00 10.73
C PHE A 102 -1.15 -15.42 11.11
N GLU A 103 -1.14 -14.44 12.00
CA GLU A 103 -2.25 -13.52 12.20
C GLU A 103 -2.15 -12.39 11.17
N VAL A 104 -3.16 -12.20 10.33
CA VAL A 104 -3.31 -10.99 9.53
C VAL A 104 -3.85 -9.90 10.46
N ARG A 105 -3.06 -8.85 10.69
CA ARG A 105 -3.36 -7.80 11.68
C ARG A 105 -4.01 -6.58 11.05
N ASP A 106 -3.57 -6.22 9.84
CA ASP A 106 -4.04 -5.03 9.12
C ASP A 106 -3.64 -5.09 7.64
N VAL A 107 -4.15 -4.15 6.87
CA VAL A 107 -3.75 -3.92 5.48
C VAL A 107 -3.26 -2.48 5.34
N VAL A 108 -1.99 -2.31 5.04
CA VAL A 108 -1.42 -1.01 4.72
C VAL A 108 -1.61 -0.76 3.22
N SER A 109 -2.32 0.31 2.88
CA SER A 109 -2.55 0.71 1.49
C SER A 109 -1.43 1.65 1.02
N HIS A 110 -0.74 1.27 -0.04
CA HIS A 110 0.24 2.13 -0.71
C HIS A 110 -0.42 2.75 -1.94
N LEU A 111 -0.62 4.07 -1.92
CA LEU A 111 -1.21 4.83 -3.02
C LEU A 111 -0.12 5.47 -3.89
N PHE A 112 -0.34 5.43 -5.19
CA PHE A 112 0.55 6.05 -6.19
C PHE A 112 -0.24 6.54 -7.41
N GLY A 113 0.20 7.62 -8.03
CA GLY A 113 -0.47 8.20 -9.21
C GLY A 113 0.04 7.69 -10.56
N SER A 114 1.20 7.03 -10.58
CA SER A 114 1.91 6.63 -11.79
C SER A 114 1.44 5.32 -12.43
N GLY A 115 0.38 4.70 -11.92
CA GLY A 115 -0.15 3.44 -12.44
C GLY A 115 -0.52 3.50 -13.92
N PHE A 116 -0.22 2.43 -14.65
CA PHE A 116 -0.54 2.30 -16.08
C PHE A 116 -1.70 1.31 -16.28
N PRO A 117 -2.80 1.71 -16.97
CA PRO A 117 -3.92 0.82 -17.24
C PRO A 117 -3.52 -0.25 -18.26
N LYS A 118 -3.52 -1.52 -17.86
CA LYS A 118 -3.36 -2.67 -18.76
C LYS A 118 -4.72 -3.05 -19.34
N SER A 119 -5.42 -2.06 -19.93
CA SER A 119 -6.77 -2.19 -20.42
C SER A 119 -6.75 -2.48 -21.92
N LEU A 120 -7.52 -3.47 -22.34
CA LEU A 120 -7.79 -3.71 -23.77
C LEU A 120 -8.78 -2.65 -24.26
N ASP A 121 -8.47 -2.00 -25.36
CA ASP A 121 -9.39 -1.15 -26.09
C ASP A 121 -10.41 -2.03 -26.85
N ILE A 122 -11.64 -2.08 -26.34
CA ILE A 122 -12.67 -2.99 -26.87
C ILE A 122 -13.07 -2.59 -28.28
N SER A 123 -13.16 -1.30 -28.56
CA SER A 123 -13.50 -0.81 -29.90
C SER A 123 -12.48 -1.28 -30.94
N LYS A 124 -11.16 -1.18 -30.63
CA LYS A 124 -10.11 -1.69 -31.52
C LYS A 124 -10.14 -3.23 -31.65
N ALA A 125 -10.45 -3.92 -30.56
CA ALA A 125 -10.54 -5.37 -30.57
C ALA A 125 -11.70 -5.86 -31.47
N VAL A 126 -12.85 -5.19 -31.43
CA VAL A 126 -14.01 -5.50 -32.28
C VAL A 126 -13.72 -5.25 -33.75
N ASP A 127 -13.09 -4.11 -34.10
CA ASP A 127 -12.68 -3.86 -35.49
C ASP A 127 -11.72 -4.93 -36.01
N LYS A 128 -10.73 -5.32 -35.16
CA LYS A 128 -9.80 -6.39 -35.51
C LYS A 128 -10.50 -7.74 -35.75
N LEU A 129 -11.50 -8.09 -34.93
CA LEU A 129 -12.31 -9.30 -35.14
C LEU A 129 -13.12 -9.25 -36.43
N ALA A 130 -13.59 -8.05 -36.81
CA ALA A 130 -14.30 -7.82 -38.04
C ALA A 130 -13.37 -7.72 -39.28
N GLY A 131 -12.07 -7.86 -39.13
CA GLY A 131 -11.08 -7.71 -40.20
C GLY A 131 -10.91 -6.25 -40.68
N ALA A 132 -11.39 -5.29 -39.91
CA ALA A 132 -11.29 -3.88 -40.24
C ALA A 132 -9.98 -3.28 -39.70
N GLU A 133 -9.22 -2.61 -40.55
CA GLU A 133 -8.02 -1.88 -40.17
C GLU A 133 -8.33 -0.39 -39.99
N ARG A 134 -7.84 0.20 -38.91
CA ARG A 134 -7.95 1.64 -38.67
C ARG A 134 -6.70 2.35 -39.19
N PRO A 135 -6.84 3.35 -40.06
CA PRO A 135 -5.72 4.17 -40.47
C PRO A 135 -5.01 4.82 -39.28
N VAL A 136 -3.68 4.84 -39.30
CA VAL A 136 -2.87 5.53 -38.27
C VAL A 136 -2.90 7.03 -38.60
N ILE A 137 -3.49 7.82 -37.69
CA ILE A 137 -3.52 9.28 -37.80
C ILE A 137 -2.20 9.88 -37.30
N LYS A 138 -1.65 9.31 -36.21
CA LYS A 138 -0.41 9.78 -35.63
C LYS A 138 0.39 8.58 -35.09
N ALA A 139 1.54 8.36 -35.69
CA ALA A 139 2.48 7.37 -35.19
C ALA A 139 3.07 7.83 -33.85
N ARG A 140 3.10 6.94 -32.87
CA ARG A 140 3.74 7.14 -31.56
C ARG A 140 4.50 5.88 -31.20
N THR A 141 5.72 6.07 -30.78
CA THR A 141 6.53 5.01 -30.20
C THR A 141 6.54 5.20 -28.67
N MET A 142 6.23 4.17 -27.93
CA MET A 142 6.37 4.12 -26.48
C MET A 142 7.46 3.15 -26.11
N THR A 143 8.22 3.51 -25.09
CA THR A 143 9.22 2.63 -24.52
C THR A 143 8.53 1.71 -23.52
N GLN A 144 8.44 0.42 -23.82
CA GLN A 144 7.93 -0.59 -22.89
C GLN A 144 9.10 -1.32 -22.25
N GLY A 145 9.14 -1.36 -20.93
CA GLY A 145 10.26 -1.97 -20.19
C GLY A 145 10.95 -0.95 -19.29
N GLY A 146 10.19 -0.29 -18.49
CA GLY A 146 10.64 0.49 -17.36
C GLY A 146 9.47 0.46 -16.39
N GLY A 147 9.60 -0.33 -15.37
CA GLY A 147 8.71 -0.26 -14.22
C GLY A 147 8.70 1.15 -13.63
N SER A 148 7.73 1.45 -12.78
CA SER A 148 7.79 2.64 -11.93
C SER A 148 9.15 2.65 -11.22
N ALA A 149 9.56 3.77 -10.75
CA ALA A 149 10.90 3.98 -10.20
C ALA A 149 11.26 3.09 -8.99
N LEU A 150 10.31 2.37 -8.42
CA LEU A 150 10.52 1.31 -7.42
C LEU A 150 10.73 -0.08 -8.05
N GLU A 151 10.26 -0.29 -9.28
CA GLU A 151 10.51 -1.54 -10.01
C GLU A 151 11.84 -1.41 -10.76
N MET A 152 12.86 -2.08 -10.28
CA MET A 152 14.11 -2.26 -11.03
C MET A 152 13.78 -2.64 -12.47
N ARG A 153 14.39 -1.97 -13.44
CA ARG A 153 14.27 -2.28 -14.87
C ARG A 153 14.66 -3.73 -15.10
N ILE A 154 13.71 -4.65 -15.06
CA ILE A 154 13.93 -6.05 -15.30
C ILE A 154 13.57 -6.32 -16.77
N GLY A 155 14.56 -6.36 -17.62
CA GLY A 155 14.44 -6.75 -19.01
C GLY A 155 14.81 -5.66 -20.02
N PRO A 156 15.01 -6.05 -21.31
CA PRO A 156 15.36 -5.11 -22.35
C PRO A 156 14.23 -4.12 -22.59
N VAL A 157 14.59 -2.87 -22.67
CA VAL A 157 13.70 -1.81 -23.14
C VAL A 157 13.25 -2.13 -24.56
N ARG A 158 11.95 -2.21 -24.79
CA ARG A 158 11.38 -2.42 -26.13
C ARG A 158 10.59 -1.19 -26.53
N GLU A 159 10.78 -0.76 -27.76
CA GLU A 159 9.90 0.19 -28.38
C GLU A 159 8.66 -0.54 -28.88
N VAL A 160 7.49 -0.05 -28.50
CA VAL A 160 6.20 -0.56 -28.95
C VAL A 160 5.41 0.56 -29.60
N SER A 161 4.72 0.23 -30.67
CA SER A 161 3.82 1.19 -31.30
C SER A 161 2.65 1.51 -30.36
N ALA A 162 2.41 2.78 -30.14
CA ALA A 162 1.29 3.33 -29.42
C ALA A 162 0.49 4.29 -30.31
N ASP A 163 0.36 3.92 -31.57
CA ASP A 163 -0.22 4.76 -32.62
C ASP A 163 -1.64 5.21 -32.28
N ILE A 164 -1.88 6.49 -32.54
CA ILE A 164 -3.24 7.04 -32.52
C ILE A 164 -3.88 6.69 -33.86
N THR A 165 -4.92 5.88 -33.81
CA THR A 165 -5.65 5.42 -34.99
C THR A 165 -6.94 6.22 -35.20
N ALA A 166 -7.48 6.17 -36.41
CA ALA A 166 -8.78 6.72 -36.74
C ALA A 166 -9.91 6.12 -35.87
N PRO A 167 -11.07 6.78 -35.74
CA PRO A 167 -12.25 6.22 -35.09
C PRO A 167 -12.67 4.87 -35.67
N ALA A 168 -13.53 4.17 -34.95
CA ALA A 168 -14.09 2.89 -35.36
C ALA A 168 -14.79 2.96 -36.71
N THR A 169 -14.60 1.94 -37.54
CA THR A 169 -15.21 1.84 -38.86
C THR A 169 -16.49 1.05 -38.85
N ALA A 170 -16.62 0.04 -37.99
CA ALA A 170 -17.83 -0.75 -37.82
C ALA A 170 -18.75 -0.13 -36.76
N ALA A 171 -20.07 -0.17 -37.01
CA ALA A 171 -21.06 0.36 -36.07
C ALA A 171 -20.96 -0.24 -34.67
N ALA A 172 -20.71 -1.56 -34.55
CA ALA A 172 -20.52 -2.24 -33.29
C ALA A 172 -19.26 -1.73 -32.53
N ALA A 173 -18.16 -1.47 -33.25
CA ALA A 173 -16.95 -0.93 -32.68
C ALA A 173 -17.13 0.54 -32.27
N ALA A 174 -17.91 1.33 -33.05
CA ALA A 174 -18.23 2.71 -32.72
C ALA A 174 -19.05 2.83 -31.43
N ALA A 175 -20.00 1.94 -31.21
CA ALA A 175 -20.81 1.89 -29.99
C ALA A 175 -19.96 1.58 -28.73
N LEU A 176 -18.78 0.97 -28.89
CA LEU A 176 -17.86 0.60 -27.81
C LEU A 176 -16.63 1.53 -27.72
N GLN A 177 -16.71 2.70 -28.36
CA GLN A 177 -15.65 3.70 -28.26
C GLN A 177 -15.48 4.16 -26.79
N GLY A 178 -14.24 4.11 -26.29
CA GLY A 178 -13.93 4.44 -24.90
C GLY A 178 -14.16 3.31 -23.87
N TRP A 179 -14.62 2.15 -24.31
CA TRP A 179 -14.75 0.98 -23.43
C TRP A 179 -13.42 0.24 -23.29
N GLY A 180 -13.13 -0.18 -22.07
CA GLY A 180 -11.92 -0.94 -21.72
C GLY A 180 -12.22 -2.07 -20.74
N THR A 181 -11.20 -2.87 -20.46
CA THR A 181 -11.31 -4.07 -19.60
C THR A 181 -10.73 -3.90 -18.19
N ALA A 182 -10.04 -2.79 -17.91
CA ALA A 182 -9.38 -2.58 -16.63
C ALA A 182 -9.32 -1.10 -16.24
N LEU A 183 -9.37 -0.86 -14.94
CA LEU A 183 -9.10 0.46 -14.37
C LEU A 183 -7.59 0.70 -14.30
N LYS A 184 -7.19 1.97 -14.18
CA LYS A 184 -5.82 2.36 -13.87
C LYS A 184 -5.52 1.95 -12.42
N PRO A 185 -4.46 1.15 -12.17
CA PRO A 185 -4.05 0.85 -10.80
C PRO A 185 -3.59 2.14 -10.10
N ALA A 186 -3.98 2.31 -8.85
CA ALA A 186 -3.63 3.46 -8.04
C ALA A 186 -3.23 3.04 -6.61
N CYS A 187 -3.31 1.75 -6.28
CA CYS A 187 -2.95 1.27 -4.98
C CYS A 187 -2.39 -0.16 -5.03
N GLU A 188 -1.56 -0.47 -4.07
CA GLU A 188 -1.06 -1.80 -3.74
C GLU A 188 -1.27 -2.06 -2.27
N PHE A 189 -1.42 -3.32 -1.89
CA PHE A 189 -1.66 -3.72 -0.50
C PHE A 189 -0.42 -4.35 0.09
N TRP A 190 -0.18 -4.07 1.39
CA TRP A 190 0.81 -4.72 2.21
C TRP A 190 0.11 -5.29 3.42
N PHE A 191 0.02 -6.62 3.52
CA PHE A 191 -0.53 -7.25 4.72
C PHE A 191 0.44 -7.10 5.87
N LEU A 192 0.00 -6.46 6.94
CA LEU A 192 0.68 -6.47 8.22
C LEU A 192 0.34 -7.78 8.92
N ILE A 193 1.32 -8.64 9.05
CA ILE A 193 1.19 -9.95 9.69
C ILE A 193 1.97 -10.00 11.00
N ARG A 194 1.61 -10.95 11.84
CA ARG A 194 2.32 -11.23 13.09
C ARG A 194 2.40 -12.74 13.34
N LYS A 195 3.55 -13.23 13.76
CA LYS A 195 3.64 -14.57 14.32
C LYS A 195 2.95 -14.60 15.69
N PRO A 196 1.99 -15.50 15.94
CA PRO A 196 1.30 -15.62 17.23
C PRO A 196 2.26 -15.72 18.42
N MET A 197 1.76 -15.28 19.57
CA MET A 197 2.47 -15.32 20.85
C MET A 197 1.66 -16.15 21.84
N SER A 198 2.36 -16.88 22.71
CA SER A 198 1.73 -17.65 23.81
C SER A 198 1.56 -16.83 25.10
N THR A 199 2.12 -15.61 25.14
CA THR A 199 2.14 -14.75 26.33
C THR A 199 1.60 -13.35 26.04
N SER A 200 1.55 -12.48 27.06
CA SER A 200 1.23 -11.06 26.83
C SER A 200 2.30 -10.36 25.99
N ILE A 201 1.91 -9.32 25.24
CA ILE A 201 2.83 -8.54 24.40
C ILE A 201 4.03 -8.05 25.22
N ALA A 202 3.80 -7.49 26.41
CA ALA A 202 4.87 -6.98 27.26
C ALA A 202 5.89 -8.05 27.64
N ARG A 203 5.43 -9.26 28.00
CA ARG A 203 6.33 -10.37 28.32
C ARG A 203 7.09 -10.84 27.09
N ASN A 204 6.41 -10.95 25.94
CA ASN A 204 7.05 -11.36 24.70
C ASN A 204 8.15 -10.38 24.26
N VAL A 205 7.92 -9.06 24.41
CA VAL A 205 8.92 -8.03 24.11
C VAL A 205 10.16 -8.18 25.02
N LEU A 206 9.94 -8.44 26.30
CA LEU A 206 11.07 -8.63 27.25
C LEU A 206 11.87 -9.92 26.95
N GLU A 207 11.23 -10.96 26.48
CA GLU A 207 11.85 -12.27 26.23
C GLU A 207 12.48 -12.35 24.83
N HIS A 208 11.80 -11.85 23.80
CA HIS A 208 12.17 -12.05 22.40
C HIS A 208 12.54 -10.76 21.67
N GLY A 209 12.27 -9.58 22.23
CA GLY A 209 12.48 -8.28 21.59
C GLY A 209 11.43 -7.93 20.50
N THR A 210 10.40 -8.76 20.34
CA THR A 210 9.38 -8.66 19.29
C THR A 210 7.98 -8.60 19.89
N GLY A 211 6.96 -8.21 19.09
CA GLY A 211 5.56 -8.18 19.51
C GLY A 211 4.93 -6.80 19.57
N ALA A 212 5.73 -5.73 19.56
CA ALA A 212 5.28 -4.35 19.47
C ALA A 212 5.73 -3.69 18.17
N LEU A 213 5.01 -2.67 17.75
CA LEU A 213 5.37 -1.79 16.63
C LEU A 213 6.05 -0.53 17.18
N ASN A 214 7.10 -0.06 16.52
CA ASN A 214 7.76 1.21 16.86
C ASN A 214 6.92 2.39 16.33
N ILE A 215 5.87 2.72 17.04
CA ILE A 215 4.93 3.79 16.65
C ILE A 215 5.64 5.13 16.56
N ASP A 216 6.51 5.45 17.51
CA ASP A 216 7.20 6.75 17.53
C ASP A 216 8.16 6.91 16.35
N GLY A 217 8.79 5.82 15.91
CA GLY A 217 9.62 5.81 14.70
C GLY A 217 8.83 5.94 13.38
N CYS A 218 7.51 5.75 13.44
CA CYS A 218 6.63 5.81 12.27
C CYS A 218 5.67 7.02 12.30
N ARG A 219 5.80 7.93 13.27
CA ARG A 219 4.91 9.11 13.34
C ARG A 219 5.06 10.01 12.12
N VAL A 220 3.93 10.56 11.70
CA VAL A 220 3.87 11.57 10.64
C VAL A 220 4.07 12.94 11.28
N PRO A 221 5.12 13.67 10.93
CA PRO A 221 5.37 15.01 11.49
C PRO A 221 4.19 15.95 11.29
N HIS A 222 4.00 16.89 12.20
CA HIS A 222 3.07 18.00 12.00
C HIS A 222 3.62 18.95 10.94
N ALA A 223 2.78 19.42 10.02
CA ALA A 223 3.17 20.33 8.96
C ALA A 223 3.60 21.70 9.50
N SER A 224 3.09 22.12 10.68
CA SER A 224 3.41 23.39 11.34
C SER A 224 3.05 23.35 12.83
N SER A 225 3.50 24.36 13.61
CA SER A 225 3.07 24.54 15.00
C SER A 225 1.55 24.71 15.12
N LYS A 226 0.93 25.40 14.18
CA LYS A 226 -0.52 25.60 14.12
C LYS A 226 -1.27 24.28 13.83
N ASP A 227 -0.71 23.40 13.00
CA ASP A 227 -1.25 22.06 12.77
C ASP A 227 -1.22 21.23 14.06
N LEU A 228 -0.13 21.32 14.83
CA LEU A 228 -0.02 20.69 16.15
C LEU A 228 -1.09 21.23 17.13
N GLU A 229 -1.28 22.55 17.20
CA GLU A 229 -2.28 23.20 18.05
C GLU A 229 -3.70 22.77 17.67
N THR A 230 -4.01 22.76 16.37
CA THR A 230 -5.31 22.32 15.85
C THR A 230 -5.60 20.88 16.20
N HIS A 231 -4.61 20.00 16.03
CA HIS A 231 -4.72 18.59 16.41
C HIS A 231 -4.93 18.43 17.93
N ALA A 232 -4.17 19.18 18.74
CA ALA A 232 -4.31 19.16 20.21
C ALA A 232 -5.70 19.63 20.66
N ALA A 233 -6.21 20.72 20.07
CA ALA A 233 -7.56 21.21 20.36
C ALA A 233 -8.65 20.19 19.98
N GLY A 234 -8.51 19.54 18.83
CA GLY A 234 -9.43 18.47 18.39
C GLY A 234 -9.47 17.30 19.37
N VAL A 235 -8.31 16.80 19.79
CA VAL A 235 -8.20 15.70 20.77
C VAL A 235 -8.77 16.13 22.13
N ALA A 236 -8.49 17.35 22.59
CA ALA A 236 -9.04 17.89 23.82
C ALA A 236 -10.58 17.97 23.78
N ALA A 237 -11.15 18.41 22.66
CA ALA A 237 -12.60 18.47 22.45
C ALA A 237 -13.25 17.07 22.47
N ILE A 238 -12.62 16.05 21.90
CA ILE A 238 -13.09 14.66 21.96
C ILE A 238 -13.05 14.14 23.40
N LYS A 239 -11.97 14.37 24.13
CA LYS A 239 -11.84 13.99 25.55
C LYS A 239 -12.90 14.68 26.41
N ALA A 240 -13.18 15.96 26.19
CA ALA A 240 -14.18 16.74 26.93
C ALA A 240 -15.62 16.24 26.71
N ARG A 241 -15.91 15.65 25.54
CA ARG A 241 -17.25 15.05 25.23
C ARG A 241 -17.44 13.64 25.78
N GLY A 242 -16.52 13.14 26.62
CA GLY A 242 -16.62 11.80 27.21
C GLY A 242 -16.10 10.68 26.34
N GLY A 243 -15.33 11.00 25.33
CA GLY A 243 -14.31 10.13 24.72
C GLY A 243 -14.73 8.89 23.98
N SER A 244 -15.99 8.69 23.56
CA SER A 244 -16.31 7.54 22.72
C SER A 244 -17.26 7.88 21.59
N MET A 245 -16.82 7.62 20.36
CA MET A 245 -17.74 7.64 19.21
C MET A 245 -18.63 6.38 19.15
N ASP A 246 -18.35 5.37 20.00
CA ASP A 246 -19.13 4.14 20.09
C ASP A 246 -18.99 3.52 21.50
N ASN A 247 -20.14 3.27 22.15
CA ASN A 247 -20.24 2.59 23.44
C ASN A 247 -19.79 1.11 23.41
N SER A 248 -19.40 0.57 22.26
CA SER A 248 -18.92 -0.80 22.11
C SER A 248 -17.47 -1.01 22.62
N TRP A 249 -16.69 0.07 22.77
CA TRP A 249 -15.31 0.04 23.25
C TRP A 249 -15.21 0.43 24.72
N LYS A 250 -15.74 -0.41 25.60
CA LYS A 250 -15.83 -0.12 27.04
C LYS A 250 -14.51 -0.19 27.83
N ASN A 251 -13.38 -0.49 27.20
CA ASN A 251 -12.06 -0.53 27.87
C ASN A 251 -11.10 0.53 27.32
N THR A 252 -11.48 1.80 27.46
CA THR A 252 -10.64 2.94 27.03
C THR A 252 -9.51 3.28 28.00
N SER A 253 -9.46 2.67 29.20
CA SER A 253 -8.36 2.91 30.14
C SER A 253 -6.98 2.50 29.62
N ASP A 254 -6.93 1.49 28.73
CA ASP A 254 -5.68 1.01 28.15
C ASP A 254 -5.24 1.76 26.88
N LEU A 255 -6.12 2.63 26.34
CA LEU A 255 -5.84 3.46 25.16
C LEU A 255 -5.32 4.87 25.52
N ALA A 256 -5.06 5.13 26.79
CA ALA A 256 -4.62 6.45 27.26
C ALA A 256 -3.36 6.97 26.56
N GLY A 257 -2.46 6.07 26.14
CA GLY A 257 -1.25 6.46 25.40
C GLY A 257 -1.45 6.76 23.91
N ALA A 258 -2.52 6.24 23.28
CA ALA A 258 -2.77 6.41 21.84
C ALA A 258 -3.41 7.76 21.49
N SER A 259 -3.96 8.46 22.47
CA SER A 259 -4.71 9.70 22.27
C SER A 259 -3.96 10.98 22.64
N ASP A 260 -2.69 10.88 23.07
CA ASP A 260 -1.93 12.06 23.42
C ASP A 260 -1.25 12.66 22.20
N VAL A 261 -1.54 13.95 21.98
CA VAL A 261 -0.87 14.72 20.94
C VAL A 261 0.55 14.99 21.39
N THR A 262 1.51 14.54 20.61
CA THR A 262 2.94 14.77 20.88
C THR A 262 3.55 15.65 19.82
N ALA A 263 4.58 16.40 20.16
CA ALA A 263 5.38 17.17 19.21
C ALA A 263 6.11 16.27 18.18
N ALA A 264 6.27 14.98 18.49
CA ALA A 264 6.89 14.01 17.58
C ALA A 264 6.04 13.69 16.34
N GLY A 265 4.74 14.03 16.35
CA GLY A 265 3.88 13.83 15.20
C GLY A 265 2.61 13.03 15.50
N ARG A 266 1.83 12.85 14.47
CA ARG A 266 0.56 12.10 14.48
C ARG A 266 0.83 10.61 14.52
N TRP A 267 -0.12 9.86 15.07
CA TRP A 267 -0.12 8.41 15.01
C TRP A 267 -0.08 7.94 13.54
N PRO A 268 0.78 6.97 13.18
CA PRO A 268 0.88 6.48 11.82
C PRO A 268 -0.43 5.82 11.39
N SER A 269 -0.89 6.15 10.19
CA SER A 269 -2.01 5.48 9.55
C SER A 269 -1.53 4.25 8.76
N HIS A 270 -2.46 3.35 8.43
CA HIS A 270 -2.20 2.25 7.50
C HIS A 270 -2.29 2.69 6.03
N LEU A 271 -1.78 3.90 5.75
CA LEU A 271 -1.73 4.52 4.43
C LEU A 271 -0.33 5.02 4.15
N LEU A 272 0.24 4.59 3.03
CA LEU A 272 1.49 5.09 2.48
C LEU A 272 1.21 5.88 1.21
N LEU A 273 1.82 7.04 1.10
CA LEU A 273 1.83 7.87 -0.11
C LEU A 273 3.26 7.97 -0.61
N SER A 274 3.46 7.87 -1.91
CA SER A 274 4.77 8.10 -2.51
C SER A 274 4.68 9.05 -3.68
N HIS A 275 5.62 9.98 -3.74
CA HIS A 275 5.88 10.76 -4.94
C HIS A 275 6.59 9.89 -5.99
N ALA A 276 6.45 10.27 -7.25
CA ALA A 276 7.24 9.67 -8.31
C ALA A 276 8.74 10.00 -8.13
N LEU A 277 9.63 9.14 -8.62
CA LEU A 277 11.06 9.44 -8.63
C LEU A 277 11.33 10.72 -9.44
N GLY A 278 12.20 11.56 -8.91
CA GLY A 278 12.53 12.85 -9.50
C GLY A 278 11.65 14.00 -9.00
N CYS A 279 10.66 13.73 -8.14
CA CYS A 279 10.00 14.78 -7.39
C CYS A 279 10.92 15.33 -6.32
N GLU A 280 10.95 16.64 -6.17
CA GLU A 280 11.76 17.34 -5.19
C GLU A 280 10.88 18.19 -4.29
N LEU A 281 11.06 18.08 -2.97
CA LEU A 281 10.44 19.03 -2.02
C LEU A 281 11.17 20.37 -2.16
N VAL A 282 10.50 21.37 -2.73
CA VAL A 282 11.08 22.68 -3.00
C VAL A 282 10.71 23.75 -1.96
N GLY A 283 9.80 23.41 -1.04
CA GLY A 283 9.36 24.33 0.01
C GLY A 283 7.93 24.07 0.46
N THR A 284 7.23 25.12 0.82
CA THR A 284 5.80 25.08 1.13
C THR A 284 5.06 26.14 0.34
N ARG A 285 3.82 25.86 -0.06
CA ARG A 285 2.95 26.81 -0.77
C ARG A 285 1.60 26.96 -0.08
N LYS A 286 1.00 28.12 -0.23
CA LYS A 286 -0.38 28.36 0.20
C LYS A 286 -1.35 27.95 -0.88
N VAL A 287 -2.31 27.10 -0.54
CA VAL A 287 -3.39 26.67 -1.41
C VAL A 287 -4.72 27.13 -0.83
N LYS A 288 -5.70 27.44 -1.70
CA LYS A 288 -7.05 27.68 -1.23
C LYS A 288 -7.57 26.40 -0.60
N ALA A 289 -7.96 26.49 0.66
CA ALA A 289 -8.54 25.35 1.34
C ALA A 289 -9.79 24.87 0.60
N ALA A 290 -10.01 23.56 0.59
CA ALA A 290 -11.25 23.01 0.06
C ALA A 290 -12.42 23.71 0.76
N PRO A 291 -13.49 24.10 0.00
CA PRO A 291 -14.64 24.73 0.63
C PRO A 291 -15.13 23.80 1.73
N ALA A 292 -15.35 24.36 2.93
CA ALA A 292 -15.97 23.62 4.01
C ALA A 292 -17.18 22.91 3.44
N TRP A 293 -17.25 21.59 3.60
CA TRP A 293 -18.40 20.82 3.14
C TRP A 293 -19.63 21.46 3.77
N ASN A 294 -20.45 22.05 2.92
CA ASN A 294 -21.72 22.61 3.34
C ASN A 294 -22.60 21.38 3.65
N ASP A 295 -22.68 21.04 4.94
CA ASP A 295 -23.38 19.85 5.40
C ASP A 295 -24.90 20.10 5.37
N ASN A 296 -25.44 20.23 4.13
CA ASN A 296 -26.88 20.15 3.89
C ASN A 296 -27.40 18.70 4.01
N ARG A 297 -26.63 17.80 4.64
CA ARG A 297 -27.12 16.48 4.97
C ARG A 297 -28.16 16.62 6.09
N PRO A 298 -29.34 15.95 5.97
CA PRO A 298 -30.26 15.85 7.09
C PRO A 298 -29.48 15.26 8.29
N PRO A 299 -29.80 15.66 9.54
CA PRO A 299 -29.11 15.16 10.72
C PRO A 299 -29.07 13.64 10.66
N SER A 300 -27.86 13.08 10.84
CA SER A 300 -27.70 11.63 10.79
C SER A 300 -28.59 11.03 11.86
N LEU A 301 -29.33 9.97 11.51
CA LEU A 301 -30.22 9.24 12.43
C LEU A 301 -29.48 8.68 13.66
N PHE A 302 -28.17 8.86 13.76
CA PHE A 302 -27.31 8.25 14.77
C PHE A 302 -26.71 9.23 15.79
N THR A 303 -26.71 10.54 15.54
CA THR A 303 -26.06 11.47 16.48
C THR A 303 -26.83 12.72 16.68
N GLY A 304 -27.83 12.93 17.26
CA GLY A 304 -28.60 14.17 17.51
C GLY A 304 -27.78 15.41 17.96
N ALA A 305 -26.55 15.56 17.49
CA ALA A 305 -25.66 16.68 17.75
C ALA A 305 -25.51 17.53 16.49
N GLU A 306 -25.77 18.83 16.61
CA GLU A 306 -25.38 19.83 15.63
C GLU A 306 -23.85 19.76 15.45
N THR A 307 -23.40 19.31 14.29
CA THR A 307 -21.97 19.33 13.95
C THR A 307 -21.59 20.73 13.52
N SER A 308 -20.87 21.45 14.37
CA SER A 308 -20.16 22.66 13.93
C SER A 308 -19.17 22.30 12.82
N PRO A 309 -19.09 23.08 11.73
CA PRO A 309 -18.14 22.81 10.66
C PRO A 309 -16.71 22.86 11.23
N VAL A 310 -15.97 21.76 11.07
CA VAL A 310 -14.54 21.73 11.38
C VAL A 310 -13.81 22.45 10.23
N HIS A 311 -13.41 23.68 10.47
CA HIS A 311 -12.59 24.43 9.53
C HIS A 311 -11.13 23.94 9.63
N HIS A 312 -10.65 23.25 8.59
CA HIS A 312 -9.24 22.89 8.41
C HIS A 312 -8.44 24.01 7.75
N THR A 313 -8.74 25.27 8.06
CA THR A 313 -8.09 26.41 7.45
C THR A 313 -7.31 27.22 8.49
N ASP A 314 -6.28 27.91 8.04
CA ASP A 314 -5.51 28.86 8.83
C ASP A 314 -6.33 30.10 9.28
N GLY A 315 -7.64 30.06 9.14
CA GLY A 315 -8.55 31.16 9.50
C GLY A 315 -8.71 32.21 8.39
N ASP A 316 -7.86 32.18 7.39
CA ASP A 316 -7.89 33.04 6.19
C ASP A 316 -8.44 32.31 4.95
N GLY A 317 -8.89 31.06 5.10
CA GLY A 317 -9.38 30.24 3.99
C GLY A 317 -8.28 29.63 3.13
N VAL A 318 -7.06 29.64 3.63
CA VAL A 318 -5.86 29.14 2.95
C VAL A 318 -5.20 28.05 3.80
N GLU A 319 -4.66 27.06 3.16
CA GLU A 319 -3.92 25.95 3.78
C GLU A 319 -2.47 25.99 3.29
N THR A 320 -1.52 25.77 4.19
CA THR A 320 -0.11 25.64 3.83
C THR A 320 0.21 24.17 3.62
N VAL A 321 0.62 23.82 2.43
CA VAL A 321 0.98 22.44 2.03
C VAL A 321 2.42 22.41 1.53
N ASP A 322 3.03 21.23 1.61
CA ASP A 322 4.34 21.01 1.01
C ASP A 322 4.28 21.27 -0.50
N ASP A 323 5.27 22.01 -0.99
CA ASP A 323 5.41 22.30 -2.40
C ASP A 323 6.44 21.35 -3.01
N TRP A 324 5.94 20.44 -3.83
CA TRP A 324 6.74 19.48 -4.54
C TRP A 324 6.85 19.85 -6.00
N ARG A 325 8.07 19.95 -6.50
CA ARG A 325 8.31 19.95 -7.94
C ARG A 325 8.16 18.53 -8.44
N CYS A 326 6.95 18.19 -8.88
CA CYS A 326 6.61 16.85 -9.33
C CYS A 326 7.01 16.66 -10.79
N VAL A 327 7.47 15.45 -11.12
CA VAL A 327 7.65 15.00 -12.50
C VAL A 327 6.29 14.58 -13.09
N ASP A 328 6.22 14.49 -14.42
CA ASP A 328 5.01 14.05 -15.12
C ASP A 328 4.56 12.66 -14.62
N GLY A 329 3.28 12.57 -14.25
CA GLY A 329 2.69 11.33 -13.77
C GLY A 329 2.85 11.08 -12.26
N CYS A 330 3.37 12.03 -11.49
CA CYS A 330 3.29 11.99 -10.03
C CYS A 330 1.83 12.08 -9.57
N PRO A 331 1.43 11.35 -8.48
CA PRO A 331 0.09 11.36 -7.95
C PRO A 331 -0.36 12.74 -7.47
#